data_e5f8ac4003e22a70dfd26f1487cf3bf8
#
_entry.id   e5f8ac4003e22a70dfd26f1487cf3bf8
#
_cell.length_a   1.000
_cell.length_b   1.000
_cell.length_c   1.000
_cell.angle_alpha   90.00
_cell.angle_beta   90.00
_cell.angle_gamma   90.00
#
_symmetry.space_group_name_H-M   'P 1'
#
loop_
_entity.id
_entity.type
_entity.pdbx_description
1 polymer ?
#
loop_
_entity_poly.entity_id
_entity_poly.type
_entity_poly.pdbx_seq_one_letter_code
_entity_poly.pdbx_strand_id
1 'polypeptide(L)'
;MSHDLFEAAKAAMANAYAPYSKFPVGAALRTEDGRVFTGANIEVASYPEGWCAETTALGHYIMGGGGKIVEIAVLAERMAKCSPXXXSYADLPGFPRSGVSGHAGEVVAGLFAGAPVLMLSGRAHYYEHGNAAAMRPVLEVLAGIGITKLILTNAAGSVDPDMPPGSVMLLTDHINFSGTNPLIGEPSDRRFVGLTEAYDADIRDAIERAAKATGTALHKGVYMWFSGPCFETPAEIRMARTMGANAVGMSTVPEVILARFLGLRVAACSVITNLAAGMTGAELSHQETKDMAPVGGSRLATVLQRVFRDGLLES
;
A
#
# COMPACT_ATOMS: atom_id res chain seq x y z
N MET A 1 1.98 11.65 19.08
CA MET A 1 3.02 10.98 19.93
C MET A 1 3.04 11.67 21.27
N SER A 2 2.88 10.92 22.35
CA SER A 2 2.90 11.46 23.69
C SER A 2 4.32 11.91 24.08
N HIS A 3 4.42 12.97 24.86
CA HIS A 3 5.71 13.57 25.26
C HIS A 3 6.55 12.58 26.07
N ASP A 4 5.94 11.83 26.95
CA ASP A 4 6.64 10.85 27.78
C ASP A 4 7.19 9.68 26.99
N LEU A 5 6.48 9.23 25.92
CA LEU A 5 7.00 8.19 25.06
C LEU A 5 8.17 8.70 24.21
N PHE A 6 8.12 9.96 23.78
CA PHE A 6 9.24 10.62 23.12
C PHE A 6 10.48 10.64 24.03
N GLU A 7 10.32 11.04 25.29
CA GLU A 7 11.45 11.08 26.23
C GLU A 7 11.99 9.68 26.54
N ALA A 8 11.11 8.66 26.57
CA ALA A 8 11.54 7.27 26.75
C ALA A 8 12.39 6.80 25.56
N ALA A 9 11.98 7.11 24.32
CA ALA A 9 12.77 6.76 23.13
C ALA A 9 14.09 7.51 23.11
N LYS A 10 14.09 8.80 23.52
CA LYS A 10 15.30 9.62 23.59
C LYS A 10 16.29 9.07 24.65
N ALA A 11 15.78 8.65 25.79
CA ALA A 11 16.62 8.03 26.82
C ALA A 11 17.22 6.71 26.32
N ALA A 12 16.44 5.91 25.61
CA ALA A 12 16.93 4.65 25.01
C ALA A 12 18.05 4.92 24.01
N MET A 13 17.91 5.97 23.18
CA MET A 13 18.90 6.34 22.15
C MET A 13 20.32 6.54 22.75
N ALA A 14 20.40 7.02 23.99
CA ALA A 14 21.70 7.23 24.67
C ALA A 14 22.44 5.90 24.90
N ASN A 15 21.74 4.76 24.85
CA ASN A 15 22.34 3.44 25.03
C ASN A 15 22.69 2.74 23.70
N ALA A 16 22.53 3.43 22.58
CA ALA A 16 22.79 2.86 21.27
C ALA A 16 24.26 2.49 21.11
N TYR A 17 24.52 1.33 20.53
CA TYR A 17 25.87 0.90 20.19
C TYR A 17 26.03 0.98 18.66
N ALA A 18 26.48 2.14 18.19
CA ALA A 18 26.58 2.46 16.77
C ALA A 18 28.03 2.86 16.39
N PRO A 19 29.01 1.92 16.54
CA PRO A 19 30.41 2.27 16.32
C PRO A 19 30.77 2.51 14.85
N TYR A 20 29.97 2.00 13.91
CA TYR A 20 30.25 2.08 12.47
C TYR A 20 29.56 3.25 11.82
N SER A 21 28.23 3.34 11.94
CA SER A 21 27.48 4.43 11.33
C SER A 21 27.59 5.75 12.09
N LYS A 22 27.89 5.69 13.38
CA LYS A 22 27.85 6.84 14.32
C LYS A 22 26.42 7.43 14.39
N PHE A 23 25.41 6.60 14.14
CA PHE A 23 24.01 7.03 14.07
C PHE A 23 23.17 6.31 15.13
N PRO A 24 23.08 6.89 16.34
CA PRO A 24 22.28 6.30 17.41
C PRO A 24 20.79 6.46 17.14
N VAL A 25 20.03 5.40 17.41
CA VAL A 25 18.57 5.37 17.28
C VAL A 25 17.99 4.81 18.57
N GLY A 26 16.90 5.40 19.05
CA GLY A 26 16.13 4.90 20.18
C GLY A 26 14.69 4.69 19.82
N ALA A 27 14.06 3.65 20.37
CA ALA A 27 12.65 3.34 20.15
C ALA A 27 11.93 3.13 21.47
N ALA A 28 10.64 3.42 21.51
CA ALA A 28 9.78 3.14 22.64
C ALA A 28 8.40 2.71 22.14
N LEU A 29 7.84 1.67 22.74
CA LEU A 29 6.52 1.13 22.45
C LEU A 29 5.67 1.30 23.70
N ARG A 30 4.40 1.69 23.54
CA ARG A 30 3.42 1.70 24.62
C ARG A 30 2.31 0.71 24.35
N THR A 31 1.93 -0.05 25.36
CA THR A 31 0.79 -0.98 25.31
C THR A 31 -0.45 -0.33 25.92
N GLU A 32 -1.63 -0.89 25.63
CA GLU A 32 -2.92 -0.35 26.09
C GLU A 32 -3.04 -0.34 27.63
N ASP A 33 -2.27 -1.17 28.33
CA ASP A 33 -2.22 -1.17 29.79
C ASP A 33 -1.21 -0.15 30.36
N GLY A 34 -0.62 0.70 29.50
CA GLY A 34 0.26 1.78 29.89
C GLY A 34 1.73 1.42 30.04
N ARG A 35 2.12 0.15 29.89
CA ARG A 35 3.54 -0.22 29.98
C ARG A 35 4.33 0.33 28.80
N VAL A 36 5.58 0.67 29.06
CA VAL A 36 6.48 1.20 28.02
C VAL A 36 7.70 0.28 27.91
N PHE A 37 8.02 -0.10 26.68
CA PHE A 37 9.17 -0.94 26.35
C PHE A 37 10.09 -0.17 25.43
N THR A 38 11.37 -0.12 25.75
CA THR A 38 12.33 0.70 25.01
C THR A 38 13.43 -0.15 24.38
N GLY A 39 14.08 0.42 23.36
CA GLY A 39 15.20 -0.25 22.70
C GLY A 39 16.11 0.75 22.01
N ALA A 40 17.32 0.34 21.74
CA ALA A 40 18.32 1.13 21.01
C ALA A 40 18.97 0.24 19.96
N ASN A 41 19.53 0.85 18.90
CA ASN A 41 20.20 0.06 17.86
C ASN A 41 21.54 -0.48 18.35
N ILE A 42 21.88 -1.67 17.87
CA ILE A 42 23.13 -2.36 18.15
C ILE A 42 23.74 -2.76 16.81
N GLU A 43 24.90 -2.22 16.52
CA GLU A 43 25.61 -2.53 15.29
C GLU A 43 26.68 -3.59 15.52
N VAL A 44 26.80 -4.51 14.58
CA VAL A 44 27.91 -5.49 14.53
C VAL A 44 28.56 -5.42 13.16
N ALA A 45 29.82 -5.85 13.08
CA ALA A 45 30.61 -5.76 11.85
C ALA A 45 29.99 -6.53 10.68
N SER A 46 29.22 -7.57 10.95
CA SER A 46 28.55 -8.39 9.95
C SER A 46 27.17 -7.84 9.54
N TYR A 47 26.84 -6.62 9.84
CA TYR A 47 25.60 -5.88 9.55
C TYR A 47 24.26 -6.66 9.69
N PRO A 48 24.10 -7.81 9.01
CA PRO A 48 22.80 -8.53 9.12
C PRO A 48 22.47 -9.03 10.52
N GLU A 49 23.46 -9.10 11.41
CA GLU A 49 23.25 -9.54 12.80
C GLU A 49 23.07 -8.36 13.76
N GLY A 50 23.16 -7.15 13.26
CA GLY A 50 22.83 -5.96 14.03
C GLY A 50 21.33 -5.85 14.28
N TRP A 51 20.95 -5.12 15.33
CA TRP A 51 19.54 -4.97 15.70
C TRP A 51 19.17 -3.49 15.67
N CYS A 52 18.08 -3.17 15.00
CA CYS A 52 17.54 -1.80 15.04
C CYS A 52 16.88 -1.56 16.39
N ALA A 53 16.67 -0.28 16.72
CA ALA A 53 16.12 0.10 18.01
C ALA A 53 14.70 -0.47 18.20
N GLU A 54 13.92 -0.51 17.13
CA GLU A 54 12.57 -1.05 17.14
C GLU A 54 12.57 -2.55 17.43
N THR A 55 13.50 -3.30 16.84
CA THR A 55 13.64 -4.75 17.09
C THR A 55 13.99 -5.01 18.56
N THR A 56 14.89 -4.19 19.12
CA THR A 56 15.27 -4.29 20.53
C THR A 56 14.04 -4.01 21.43
N ALA A 57 13.28 -2.95 21.11
CA ALA A 57 12.09 -2.61 21.88
C ALA A 57 11.02 -3.71 21.79
N LEU A 58 10.85 -4.30 20.58
CA LEU A 58 9.94 -5.43 20.39
C LEU A 58 10.40 -6.67 21.18
N GLY A 59 11.69 -6.92 21.24
CA GLY A 59 12.24 -8.00 22.04
C GLY A 59 11.85 -7.84 23.52
N HIS A 60 12.04 -6.63 24.08
CA HIS A 60 11.64 -6.32 25.45
C HIS A 60 10.13 -6.47 25.65
N TYR A 61 9.33 -6.05 24.67
CA TYR A 61 7.88 -6.16 24.71
C TYR A 61 7.44 -7.63 24.76
N ILE A 62 8.02 -8.48 23.92
CA ILE A 62 7.71 -9.92 23.91
C ILE A 62 8.10 -10.56 25.25
N MET A 63 9.31 -10.27 25.74
CA MET A 63 9.79 -10.80 27.01
C MET A 63 9.00 -10.27 28.20
N GLY A 64 8.44 -9.07 28.09
CA GLY A 64 7.60 -8.45 29.12
C GLY A 64 6.14 -8.92 29.12
N GLY A 65 5.79 -9.90 28.30
CA GLY A 65 4.46 -10.48 28.29
C GLY A 65 3.48 -9.85 27.29
N GLY A 66 3.93 -8.94 26.46
CA GLY A 66 3.13 -8.39 25.35
C GLY A 66 1.91 -7.58 25.80
N GLY A 67 0.89 -7.58 24.98
CA GLY A 67 -0.32 -6.77 25.11
C GLY A 67 -0.54 -5.99 23.82
N LYS A 68 -1.65 -5.31 23.65
CA LYS A 68 -1.88 -4.56 22.44
C LYS A 68 -1.00 -3.29 22.40
N ILE A 69 -0.17 -3.15 21.39
CA ILE A 69 0.63 -1.92 21.20
C ILE A 69 -0.31 -0.81 20.70
N VAL A 70 -0.25 0.34 21.33
CA VAL A 70 -1.11 1.50 20.99
C VAL A 70 -0.31 2.70 20.51
N GLU A 71 0.99 2.74 20.79
CA GLU A 71 1.82 3.87 20.37
C GLU A 71 3.27 3.42 20.20
N ILE A 72 3.95 3.97 19.19
CA ILE A 72 5.38 3.72 18.94
C ILE A 72 6.06 5.07 18.71
N ALA A 73 7.21 5.27 19.32
CA ALA A 73 8.10 6.41 19.06
C ALA A 73 9.48 5.90 18.66
N VAL A 74 10.04 6.44 17.59
CA VAL A 74 11.41 6.14 17.15
C VAL A 74 12.13 7.47 16.97
N LEU A 75 13.28 7.60 17.59
CA LEU A 75 14.09 8.81 17.56
C LEU A 75 15.49 8.52 17.04
N ALA A 76 16.00 9.44 16.24
CA ALA A 76 17.40 9.46 15.80
C ALA A 76 17.90 10.89 15.82
N GLU A 77 19.20 11.08 15.68
CA GLU A 77 19.75 12.41 15.50
C GLU A 77 19.18 13.06 14.23
N ARG A 78 19.02 14.38 14.30
CA ARG A 78 18.41 15.13 13.19
C ARG A 78 19.21 14.95 11.89
N MET A 79 18.59 14.35 10.91
CA MET A 79 19.12 14.27 9.55
C MET A 79 18.39 15.25 8.65
N ALA A 80 19.07 15.71 7.62
CA ALA A 80 18.44 16.57 6.60
C ALA A 80 17.28 15.86 5.90
N LYS A 81 17.32 14.52 5.86
CA LYS A 81 16.21 13.67 5.40
C LYS A 81 16.11 12.48 6.34
N CYS A 82 14.95 12.26 6.94
CA CYS A 82 14.69 10.98 7.59
C CYS A 82 14.57 9.93 6.49
N SER A 83 15.47 8.96 6.46
CA SER A 83 15.33 7.81 5.59
C SER A 83 14.22 6.92 6.15
N PRO A 84 13.19 6.64 5.37
CA PRO A 84 12.19 5.71 5.85
C PRO A 84 12.76 4.29 5.93
N UNK A 85 12.35 3.53 6.78
CA UNK A 85 12.80 2.25 6.94
C UNK A 85 12.34 1.51 5.81
N UNK A 86 12.93 1.13 5.25
CA UNK A 86 12.64 0.46 4.24
C UNK A 86 13.00 -0.87 4.52
N UNK A 87 12.31 -1.49 4.56
CA UNK A 87 12.48 -2.81 4.69
C UNK A 87 12.23 -3.33 3.40
N SER A 88 13.24 -3.97 2.80
CA SER A 88 13.09 -4.66 1.53
C SER A 88 12.19 -5.89 1.70
N TYR A 89 11.32 -6.14 0.75
CA TYR A 89 10.49 -7.36 0.76
C TYR A 89 11.37 -8.62 0.82
N ALA A 90 12.56 -8.55 0.27
CA ALA A 90 13.51 -9.68 0.30
C ALA A 90 13.94 -10.05 1.72
N ASP A 91 13.89 -9.08 2.63
CA ASP A 91 14.28 -9.28 4.03
C ASP A 91 13.10 -9.59 4.96
N LEU A 92 11.87 -9.59 4.41
CA LEU A 92 10.65 -9.81 5.20
C LEU A 92 10.11 -11.22 4.93
N PRO A 93 10.11 -12.11 5.95
CA PRO A 93 9.63 -13.48 5.74
C PRO A 93 8.20 -13.52 5.19
N GLY A 94 8.00 -14.27 4.12
CA GLY A 94 6.68 -14.45 3.52
C GLY A 94 6.25 -13.34 2.56
N PHE A 95 7.02 -12.24 2.48
CA PHE A 95 6.69 -11.19 1.50
C PHE A 95 7.06 -11.65 0.10
N PRO A 96 6.22 -11.34 -0.90
CA PRO A 96 6.47 -11.80 -2.27
C PRO A 96 7.60 -11.00 -2.94
N ARG A 97 8.34 -11.68 -3.80
CA ARG A 97 9.32 -11.02 -4.66
C ARG A 97 8.67 -10.78 -6.01
N SER A 98 8.67 -9.55 -6.47
CA SER A 98 8.14 -9.20 -7.79
C SER A 98 9.30 -8.96 -8.76
N GLY A 99 9.15 -9.49 -9.98
CA GLY A 99 10.08 -9.24 -11.06
C GLY A 99 9.68 -8.07 -11.95
N VAL A 100 8.59 -7.39 -11.63
CA VAL A 100 8.07 -6.32 -12.48
C VAL A 100 8.94 -5.07 -12.36
N SER A 101 9.46 -4.60 -13.49
CA SER A 101 10.28 -3.40 -13.52
C SER A 101 9.49 -2.16 -13.06
N GLY A 102 10.11 -1.37 -12.20
CA GLY A 102 9.46 -0.20 -11.61
C GLY A 102 8.93 -0.43 -10.19
N HIS A 103 8.94 -1.69 -9.70
CA HIS A 103 8.61 -2.00 -8.32
C HIS A 103 9.89 -2.08 -7.48
N ALA A 104 10.01 -1.22 -6.46
CA ALA A 104 11.17 -1.24 -5.57
C ALA A 104 11.14 -2.45 -4.62
N GLY A 105 9.95 -2.96 -4.31
CA GLY A 105 9.79 -4.10 -3.41
C GLY A 105 10.16 -3.75 -1.99
N GLU A 106 9.63 -2.65 -1.49
CA GLU A 106 9.96 -2.14 -0.16
C GLU A 106 8.70 -1.73 0.61
N VAL A 107 8.74 -1.91 1.92
CA VAL A 107 7.81 -1.27 2.84
C VAL A 107 8.48 0.01 3.34
N VAL A 108 7.81 1.12 3.21
CA VAL A 108 8.31 2.42 3.67
C VAL A 108 7.40 2.91 4.78
N ALA A 109 7.93 3.05 5.98
CA ALA A 109 7.19 3.60 7.12
C ALA A 109 7.56 5.07 7.30
N GLY A 110 6.59 5.94 7.46
CA GLY A 110 6.89 7.36 7.61
C GLY A 110 5.65 8.23 7.75
N LEU A 111 5.86 9.53 7.62
CA LEU A 111 4.78 10.50 7.63
C LEU A 111 4.50 10.96 6.20
N PHE A 112 3.27 10.81 5.78
CA PHE A 112 2.80 11.33 4.49
C PHE A 112 1.81 12.46 4.79
N ALA A 113 2.21 13.68 4.45
CA ALA A 113 1.44 14.90 4.73
C ALA A 113 1.09 15.03 6.24
N GLY A 114 1.97 14.54 7.12
CA GLY A 114 1.79 14.62 8.56
C GLY A 114 1.13 13.42 9.21
N ALA A 115 0.55 12.52 8.42
CA ALA A 115 -0.11 11.31 8.95
C ALA A 115 0.83 10.10 8.88
N PRO A 116 0.84 9.24 9.90
CA PRO A 116 1.67 8.03 9.86
C PRO A 116 1.10 7.02 8.86
N VAL A 117 1.96 6.55 7.95
CA VAL A 117 1.55 5.58 6.91
C VAL A 117 2.60 4.49 6.75
N LEU A 118 2.15 3.35 6.27
CA LEU A 118 3.00 2.33 5.67
C LEU A 118 2.73 2.34 4.17
N MET A 119 3.76 2.58 3.38
CA MET A 119 3.64 2.61 1.93
C MET A 119 4.34 1.38 1.35
N LEU A 120 3.60 0.62 0.56
CA LEU A 120 4.13 -0.55 -0.14
C LEU A 120 4.60 -0.10 -1.52
N SER A 121 5.91 -0.14 -1.76
CA SER A 121 6.53 0.32 -3.00
C SER A 121 6.63 -0.84 -4.00
N GLY A 122 5.48 -1.40 -4.35
CA GLY A 122 5.36 -2.52 -5.28
C GLY A 122 4.43 -3.61 -4.76
N ARG A 123 4.13 -4.54 -5.64
CA ARG A 123 3.28 -5.71 -5.35
C ARG A 123 3.70 -6.87 -6.25
N ALA A 124 3.30 -8.08 -5.87
CA ALA A 124 3.34 -9.23 -6.77
C ALA A 124 2.00 -9.33 -7.50
N HIS A 125 2.06 -9.71 -8.77
CA HIS A 125 0.88 -9.83 -9.61
C HIS A 125 0.57 -11.29 -9.92
N TYR A 126 -0.70 -11.56 -10.16
CA TYR A 126 -1.15 -12.89 -10.54
C TYR A 126 -0.35 -13.46 -11.72
N TYR A 127 -0.11 -12.63 -12.74
CA TYR A 127 0.55 -13.08 -13.96
C TYR A 127 2.02 -13.48 -13.77
N GLU A 128 2.64 -13.12 -12.64
CA GLU A 128 4.05 -13.49 -12.43
C GLU A 128 4.21 -14.98 -12.15
N HIS A 129 3.28 -15.57 -11.39
CA HIS A 129 3.42 -16.97 -10.95
C HIS A 129 2.08 -17.72 -10.89
N GLY A 130 0.99 -17.13 -11.36
CA GLY A 130 -0.34 -17.75 -11.32
C GLY A 130 -0.94 -17.82 -9.90
N ASN A 131 -0.46 -17.00 -8.98
CA ASN A 131 -0.94 -17.01 -7.59
C ASN A 131 -1.74 -15.76 -7.30
N ALA A 132 -3.07 -15.88 -7.28
CA ALA A 132 -3.96 -14.75 -6.96
C ALA A 132 -3.82 -14.31 -5.50
N ALA A 133 -3.32 -15.18 -4.62
CA ALA A 133 -3.13 -14.88 -3.20
C ALA A 133 -1.72 -14.40 -2.86
N ALA A 134 -0.91 -14.02 -3.86
CA ALA A 134 0.50 -13.64 -3.64
C ALA A 134 0.68 -12.54 -2.59
N MET A 135 -0.27 -11.58 -2.51
CA MET A 135 -0.18 -10.48 -1.54
C MET A 135 -0.82 -10.81 -0.18
N ARG A 136 -1.32 -12.03 0.01
CA ARG A 136 -1.99 -12.41 1.26
C ARG A 136 -1.08 -12.24 2.50
N PRO A 137 0.18 -12.73 2.50
CA PRO A 137 1.02 -12.57 3.68
C PRO A 137 1.26 -11.10 4.06
N VAL A 138 1.42 -10.24 3.05
CA VAL A 138 1.60 -8.81 3.27
C VAL A 138 0.37 -8.23 3.97
N LEU A 139 -0.83 -8.52 3.43
CA LEU A 139 -2.07 -7.97 3.97
C LEU A 139 -2.39 -8.52 5.37
N GLU A 140 -2.04 -9.80 5.62
CA GLU A 140 -2.19 -10.40 6.96
C GLU A 140 -1.29 -9.69 7.98
N VAL A 141 -0.06 -9.36 7.60
CA VAL A 141 0.85 -8.60 8.47
C VAL A 141 0.27 -7.20 8.74
N LEU A 142 -0.18 -6.49 7.69
CA LEU A 142 -0.77 -5.15 7.87
C LEU A 142 -1.98 -5.19 8.82
N ALA A 143 -2.89 -6.13 8.61
CA ALA A 143 -4.05 -6.27 9.48
C ALA A 143 -3.62 -6.65 10.92
N GLY A 144 -2.63 -7.53 11.03
CA GLY A 144 -2.12 -8.01 12.32
C GLY A 144 -1.47 -6.92 13.17
N ILE A 145 -0.84 -5.93 12.54
CA ILE A 145 -0.24 -4.80 13.26
C ILE A 145 -1.22 -3.64 13.46
N GLY A 146 -2.49 -3.84 13.10
CA GLY A 146 -3.54 -2.87 13.43
C GLY A 146 -3.88 -1.87 12.32
N ILE A 147 -3.38 -2.07 11.11
CA ILE A 147 -3.83 -1.26 9.96
C ILE A 147 -5.31 -1.59 9.71
N THR A 148 -6.13 -0.57 9.56
CA THR A 148 -7.57 -0.75 9.33
C THR A 148 -8.01 -0.23 7.96
N LYS A 149 -7.22 0.62 7.32
CA LYS A 149 -7.57 1.24 6.04
C LYS A 149 -6.47 1.02 5.02
N LEU A 150 -6.86 0.71 3.79
CA LEU A 150 -5.93 0.43 2.70
C LEU A 150 -6.34 1.24 1.47
N ILE A 151 -5.42 2.02 0.94
CA ILE A 151 -5.62 2.69 -0.35
C ILE A 151 -4.69 2.02 -1.36
N LEU A 152 -5.27 1.43 -2.39
CA LEU A 152 -4.54 0.77 -3.46
C LEU A 152 -4.41 1.72 -4.65
N THR A 153 -3.28 1.64 -5.33
CA THR A 153 -3.08 2.39 -6.57
C THR A 153 -2.64 1.43 -7.67
N ASN A 154 -2.99 1.74 -8.91
CA ASN A 154 -2.57 0.95 -10.06
C ASN A 154 -2.44 1.81 -11.31
N ALA A 155 -1.80 1.27 -12.34
CA ALA A 155 -1.86 1.77 -13.70
C ALA A 155 -2.97 1.00 -14.42
N ALA A 156 -3.73 1.67 -15.30
CA ALA A 156 -4.85 1.05 -16.01
C ALA A 156 -5.01 1.66 -17.40
N GLY A 157 -5.56 0.85 -18.31
CA GLY A 157 -5.99 1.31 -19.62
C GLY A 157 -7.45 1.77 -19.56
N SER A 158 -7.74 2.96 -20.09
CA SER A 158 -9.11 3.45 -20.14
C SER A 158 -9.88 2.84 -21.32
N VAL A 159 -11.11 2.40 -21.07
CA VAL A 159 -12.04 2.01 -22.13
C VAL A 159 -13.06 3.14 -22.41
N ASP A 160 -12.86 4.29 -21.77
CA ASP A 160 -13.72 5.47 -21.88
C ASP A 160 -12.93 6.57 -22.64
N PRO A 161 -13.39 6.99 -23.81
CA PRO A 161 -12.67 8.02 -24.57
C PRO A 161 -12.61 9.38 -23.86
N ASP A 162 -13.50 9.63 -22.90
CA ASP A 162 -13.52 10.88 -22.12
C ASP A 162 -12.58 10.83 -20.92
N MET A 163 -11.83 9.73 -20.76
CA MET A 163 -10.86 9.55 -19.69
C MET A 163 -9.47 9.27 -20.29
N PRO A 164 -8.79 10.31 -20.79
CA PRO A 164 -7.51 10.13 -21.51
C PRO A 164 -6.34 9.79 -20.59
N PRO A 165 -5.20 9.36 -21.17
CA PRO A 165 -3.98 9.13 -20.39
C PRO A 165 -3.60 10.32 -19.51
N GLY A 166 -3.14 10.06 -18.30
CA GLY A 166 -2.86 11.06 -17.27
C GLY A 166 -4.05 11.34 -16.35
N SER A 167 -5.24 10.78 -16.66
CA SER A 167 -6.42 10.89 -15.78
C SER A 167 -6.24 10.05 -14.52
N VAL A 168 -6.99 10.39 -13.48
CA VAL A 168 -7.12 9.61 -12.25
C VAL A 168 -8.57 9.13 -12.14
N MET A 169 -8.77 7.84 -11.89
CA MET A 169 -10.09 7.25 -11.70
C MET A 169 -10.18 6.62 -10.31
N LEU A 170 -11.16 7.04 -9.53
CA LEU A 170 -11.52 6.40 -8.25
C LEU A 170 -12.42 5.20 -8.56
N LEU A 171 -12.05 4.03 -8.07
CA LEU A 171 -12.83 2.82 -8.28
C LEU A 171 -14.08 2.85 -7.41
N THR A 172 -15.22 2.66 -8.06
CA THR A 172 -16.51 2.50 -7.36
C THR A 172 -16.90 1.03 -7.24
N ASP A 173 -16.40 0.20 -8.18
CA ASP A 173 -16.67 -1.23 -8.19
C ASP A 173 -15.64 -1.93 -9.09
N HIS A 174 -15.71 -3.25 -9.17
CA HIS A 174 -14.86 -4.01 -10.09
C HIS A 174 -15.60 -5.19 -10.71
N ILE A 175 -15.05 -5.64 -11.84
CA ILE A 175 -15.44 -6.91 -12.49
C ILE A 175 -14.21 -7.81 -12.43
N ASN A 176 -14.34 -8.97 -11.80
CA ASN A 176 -13.29 -9.99 -11.80
C ASN A 176 -13.46 -10.86 -13.05
N PHE A 177 -12.69 -10.57 -14.07
CA PHE A 177 -12.72 -11.31 -15.34
C PHE A 177 -11.51 -12.24 -15.51
N SER A 178 -10.73 -12.43 -14.46
CA SER A 178 -9.48 -13.21 -14.53
C SER A 178 -9.70 -14.73 -14.52
N GLY A 179 -10.88 -15.19 -14.10
CA GLY A 179 -11.15 -16.62 -13.96
C GLY A 179 -10.63 -17.24 -12.66
N THR A 180 -10.14 -16.43 -11.73
CA THR A 180 -9.60 -16.91 -10.45
C THR A 180 -10.05 -16.02 -9.27
N ASN A 181 -9.75 -16.47 -8.06
CA ASN A 181 -10.09 -15.75 -6.83
C ASN A 181 -9.04 -16.08 -5.77
N PRO A 182 -8.50 -15.08 -5.06
CA PRO A 182 -7.44 -15.34 -4.07
C PRO A 182 -7.88 -16.16 -2.86
N LEU A 183 -9.19 -16.35 -2.66
CA LEU A 183 -9.71 -17.15 -1.55
C LEU A 183 -10.00 -18.60 -1.95
N ILE A 184 -9.72 -19.01 -3.19
CA ILE A 184 -9.80 -20.43 -3.57
C ILE A 184 -8.83 -21.23 -2.68
N GLY A 185 -9.35 -22.24 -1.98
CA GLY A 185 -8.56 -23.03 -1.05
C GLY A 185 -8.61 -22.58 0.41
N GLU A 186 -9.21 -21.42 0.70
CA GLU A 186 -9.40 -20.97 2.07
C GLU A 186 -10.38 -21.93 2.79
N PRO A 187 -9.96 -22.60 3.88
CA PRO A 187 -10.81 -23.63 4.50
C PRO A 187 -11.97 -23.09 5.33
N SER A 188 -11.89 -21.85 5.80
CA SER A 188 -12.92 -21.30 6.68
C SER A 188 -14.09 -20.70 5.91
N ASP A 189 -15.28 -20.67 6.52
CA ASP A 189 -16.47 -20.06 5.93
C ASP A 189 -16.35 -18.55 5.79
N ARG A 190 -15.34 -17.94 6.41
CA ARG A 190 -15.01 -16.52 6.20
C ARG A 190 -14.69 -16.21 4.73
N ARG A 191 -14.36 -17.24 3.91
CA ARG A 191 -14.12 -17.06 2.47
C ARG A 191 -15.32 -16.47 1.70
N PHE A 192 -16.54 -16.62 2.25
CA PHE A 192 -17.74 -16.06 1.62
C PHE A 192 -17.89 -14.57 1.96
N VAL A 193 -16.93 -13.78 1.45
CA VAL A 193 -16.82 -12.35 1.74
C VAL A 193 -17.88 -11.57 0.94
N GLY A 194 -18.63 -10.71 1.63
CA GLY A 194 -19.55 -9.78 0.96
C GLY A 194 -18.78 -8.67 0.28
N LEU A 195 -19.01 -8.48 -1.02
CA LEU A 195 -18.32 -7.47 -1.83
C LEU A 195 -19.28 -6.40 -2.37
N THR A 196 -20.52 -6.35 -1.88
CA THR A 196 -21.51 -5.31 -2.29
C THR A 196 -20.93 -3.90 -2.12
N GLU A 197 -20.19 -3.69 -1.03
CA GLU A 197 -19.49 -2.44 -0.80
C GLU A 197 -18.00 -2.75 -0.63
N ALA A 198 -17.40 -3.31 -1.69
CA ALA A 198 -15.98 -3.67 -1.66
C ALA A 198 -15.10 -2.44 -1.46
N TYR A 199 -15.51 -1.30 -2.00
CA TYR A 199 -14.78 -0.02 -1.92
C TYR A 199 -15.49 0.89 -0.93
N ASP A 200 -14.85 1.18 0.17
CA ASP A 200 -15.39 1.89 1.33
C ASP A 200 -15.91 3.28 0.95
N ALA A 201 -17.16 3.58 1.29
CA ALA A 201 -17.82 4.83 0.92
C ALA A 201 -17.16 6.06 1.57
N ASP A 202 -16.77 5.96 2.84
CA ASP A 202 -16.19 7.11 3.55
C ASP A 202 -14.81 7.47 2.98
N ILE A 203 -13.99 6.44 2.66
CA ILE A 203 -12.68 6.68 2.07
C ILE A 203 -12.85 7.28 0.66
N ARG A 204 -13.81 6.77 -0.13
CA ARG A 204 -14.11 7.33 -1.45
C ARG A 204 -14.54 8.79 -1.34
N ASP A 205 -15.45 9.10 -0.41
CA ASP A 205 -15.92 10.47 -0.18
C ASP A 205 -14.76 11.39 0.22
N ALA A 206 -13.83 10.91 1.07
CA ALA A 206 -12.65 11.68 1.46
C ALA A 206 -11.79 12.01 0.24
N ILE A 207 -11.57 11.03 -0.64
CA ILE A 207 -10.79 11.21 -1.87
C ILE A 207 -11.49 12.21 -2.80
N GLU A 208 -12.83 12.11 -2.96
CA GLU A 208 -13.59 13.05 -3.80
C GLU A 208 -13.52 14.48 -3.26
N ARG A 209 -13.69 14.65 -1.94
CA ARG A 209 -13.57 15.97 -1.30
C ARG A 209 -12.16 16.56 -1.52
N ALA A 210 -11.13 15.74 -1.37
CA ALA A 210 -9.75 16.17 -1.58
C ALA A 210 -9.48 16.55 -3.03
N ALA A 211 -9.99 15.76 -3.99
CA ALA A 211 -9.84 16.06 -5.41
C ALA A 211 -10.50 17.41 -5.74
N LYS A 212 -11.72 17.64 -5.24
CA LYS A 212 -12.40 18.91 -5.42
C LYS A 212 -11.61 20.07 -4.81
N ALA A 213 -11.10 19.88 -3.60
CA ALA A 213 -10.34 20.92 -2.88
C ALA A 213 -9.01 21.26 -3.54
N THR A 214 -8.41 20.31 -4.28
CA THR A 214 -7.14 20.54 -5.01
C THR A 214 -7.35 20.93 -6.46
N GLY A 215 -8.60 20.99 -6.93
CA GLY A 215 -8.91 21.25 -8.34
C GLY A 215 -8.48 20.13 -9.28
N THR A 216 -8.29 18.91 -8.74
CA THR A 216 -7.87 17.77 -9.54
C THR A 216 -9.10 17.09 -10.14
N ALA A 217 -9.12 16.95 -11.47
CA ALA A 217 -10.18 16.20 -12.15
C ALA A 217 -10.12 14.72 -11.73
N LEU A 218 -11.22 14.22 -11.18
CA LEU A 218 -11.31 12.84 -10.70
C LEU A 218 -12.48 12.15 -11.41
N HIS A 219 -12.16 11.11 -12.19
CA HIS A 219 -13.16 10.23 -12.78
C HIS A 219 -13.58 9.18 -11.75
N LYS A 220 -14.73 8.55 -11.98
CA LYS A 220 -15.20 7.43 -11.14
C LYS A 220 -15.65 6.30 -12.06
N GLY A 221 -15.39 5.08 -11.67
CA GLY A 221 -15.79 3.98 -12.54
C GLY A 221 -15.50 2.59 -12.04
N VAL A 222 -15.84 1.66 -12.89
CA VAL A 222 -15.69 0.23 -12.67
C VAL A 222 -14.39 -0.25 -13.32
N TYR A 223 -13.57 -0.96 -12.54
CA TYR A 223 -12.30 -1.53 -13.01
C TYR A 223 -12.51 -3.01 -13.33
N MET A 224 -12.10 -3.45 -14.53
CA MET A 224 -12.16 -4.87 -14.90
C MET A 224 -10.77 -5.49 -14.80
N TRP A 225 -10.65 -6.56 -14.02
CA TRP A 225 -9.39 -7.28 -13.83
C TRP A 225 -9.26 -8.41 -14.83
N PHE A 226 -8.29 -8.28 -15.73
CA PHE A 226 -7.82 -9.34 -16.62
C PHE A 226 -6.57 -10.00 -16.01
N SER A 227 -6.37 -11.27 -16.28
CA SER A 227 -5.24 -12.03 -15.73
C SER A 227 -3.87 -11.48 -16.16
N GLY A 228 -3.74 -11.02 -17.40
CA GLY A 228 -2.44 -10.71 -17.99
C GLY A 228 -1.67 -12.00 -18.35
N PRO A 229 -0.38 -11.92 -18.70
CA PRO A 229 0.46 -10.72 -18.86
C PRO A 229 0.28 -9.95 -20.17
N CYS A 230 -0.44 -10.55 -21.15
CA CYS A 230 -0.70 -9.89 -22.43
C CYS A 230 -1.75 -8.78 -22.26
N PHE A 231 -1.59 -7.71 -23.00
CA PHE A 231 -2.65 -6.71 -23.12
C PHE A 231 -3.86 -7.34 -23.82
N GLU A 232 -5.01 -6.75 -23.57
CA GLU A 232 -6.29 -7.19 -24.12
C GLU A 232 -6.33 -6.96 -25.64
N THR A 233 -7.09 -7.78 -26.31
CA THR A 233 -7.40 -7.59 -27.74
C THR A 233 -8.46 -6.49 -27.89
N PRO A 234 -8.60 -5.87 -29.08
CA PRO A 234 -9.70 -4.94 -29.32
C PRO A 234 -11.10 -5.56 -29.09
N ALA A 235 -11.26 -6.86 -29.32
CA ALA A 235 -12.53 -7.55 -29.05
C ALA A 235 -12.81 -7.65 -27.54
N GLU A 236 -11.79 -7.94 -26.74
CA GLU A 236 -11.91 -7.99 -25.28
C GLU A 236 -12.24 -6.59 -24.74
N ILE A 237 -11.69 -5.54 -25.33
CA ILE A 237 -11.99 -4.16 -24.90
C ILE A 237 -13.44 -3.78 -25.23
N ARG A 238 -13.93 -4.15 -26.43
CA ARG A 238 -15.36 -3.95 -26.76
C ARG A 238 -16.26 -4.70 -25.78
N MET A 239 -15.90 -5.92 -25.42
CA MET A 239 -16.61 -6.71 -24.41
C MET A 239 -16.60 -6.00 -23.05
N ALA A 240 -15.42 -5.55 -22.58
CA ALA A 240 -15.29 -4.87 -21.31
C ALA A 240 -16.21 -3.63 -21.23
N ARG A 241 -16.25 -2.83 -22.30
CA ARG A 241 -17.15 -1.68 -22.38
C ARG A 241 -18.61 -2.11 -22.27
N THR A 242 -18.98 -3.15 -23.02
CA THR A 242 -20.37 -3.66 -23.01
C THR A 242 -20.77 -4.16 -21.61
N MET A 243 -19.82 -4.73 -20.86
CA MET A 243 -20.05 -5.20 -19.51
C MET A 243 -20.04 -4.08 -18.46
N GLY A 244 -19.75 -2.85 -18.87
CA GLY A 244 -19.83 -1.68 -17.97
C GLY A 244 -18.50 -1.27 -17.34
N ALA A 245 -17.37 -1.79 -17.80
CA ALA A 245 -16.07 -1.33 -17.31
C ALA A 245 -15.74 0.07 -17.85
N ASN A 246 -15.02 0.86 -17.05
CA ASN A 246 -14.45 2.15 -17.44
C ASN A 246 -12.93 2.06 -17.63
N ALA A 247 -12.28 1.12 -16.93
CA ALA A 247 -10.85 0.88 -17.07
C ALA A 247 -10.55 -0.61 -16.92
N VAL A 248 -9.43 -1.04 -17.50
CA VAL A 248 -8.97 -2.43 -17.45
C VAL A 248 -7.54 -2.49 -16.93
N GLY A 249 -7.20 -3.60 -16.27
CA GLY A 249 -5.82 -3.81 -15.81
C GLY A 249 -5.64 -5.19 -15.19
N MET A 250 -4.44 -5.44 -14.67
CA MET A 250 -3.98 -6.79 -14.31
C MET A 250 -3.65 -6.93 -12.82
N SER A 251 -4.24 -6.11 -11.95
CA SER A 251 -3.90 -6.05 -10.52
C SER A 251 -5.12 -5.73 -9.66
N THR A 252 -4.87 -5.39 -8.40
CA THR A 252 -5.79 -4.68 -7.48
C THR A 252 -6.94 -5.53 -6.95
N VAL A 253 -7.71 -6.20 -7.82
CA VAL A 253 -8.90 -6.95 -7.38
C VAL A 253 -8.54 -8.07 -6.39
N PRO A 254 -7.46 -8.83 -6.58
CA PRO A 254 -7.07 -9.82 -5.58
C PRO A 254 -6.81 -9.19 -4.20
N GLU A 255 -6.10 -8.04 -4.16
CA GLU A 255 -5.81 -7.35 -2.90
C GLU A 255 -7.09 -6.80 -2.26
N VAL A 256 -8.05 -6.31 -3.07
CA VAL A 256 -9.35 -5.87 -2.54
C VAL A 256 -10.07 -7.04 -1.86
N ILE A 257 -10.15 -8.18 -2.52
CA ILE A 257 -10.83 -9.38 -1.99
C ILE A 257 -10.14 -9.83 -0.69
N LEU A 258 -8.81 -9.91 -0.70
CA LEU A 258 -8.03 -10.32 0.49
C LEU A 258 -8.18 -9.31 1.63
N ALA A 259 -8.13 -8.01 1.33
CA ALA A 259 -8.29 -6.97 2.34
C ALA A 259 -9.67 -7.03 2.99
N ARG A 260 -10.74 -7.22 2.18
CA ARG A 260 -12.09 -7.38 2.72
C ARG A 260 -12.22 -8.65 3.57
N PHE A 261 -11.58 -9.75 3.16
CA PHE A 261 -11.50 -10.99 3.94
C PHE A 261 -10.86 -10.74 5.32
N LEU A 262 -9.85 -9.87 5.36
CA LEU A 262 -9.11 -9.53 6.58
C LEU A 262 -9.77 -8.41 7.40
N GLY A 263 -10.88 -7.86 6.94
CA GLY A 263 -11.62 -6.82 7.66
C GLY A 263 -11.12 -5.41 7.42
N LEU A 264 -10.24 -5.21 6.43
CA LEU A 264 -9.74 -3.87 6.09
C LEU A 264 -10.79 -3.08 5.30
N ARG A 265 -10.85 -1.79 5.53
CA ARG A 265 -11.61 -0.83 4.72
C ARG A 265 -10.73 -0.44 3.53
N VAL A 266 -11.24 -0.53 2.31
CA VAL A 266 -10.42 -0.42 1.09
C VAL A 266 -10.97 0.65 0.16
N ALA A 267 -10.07 1.44 -0.43
CA ALA A 267 -10.35 2.24 -1.61
C ALA A 267 -9.23 2.00 -2.65
N ALA A 268 -9.50 2.30 -3.89
CA ALA A 268 -8.52 2.15 -4.95
C ALA A 268 -8.64 3.26 -5.98
N CYS A 269 -7.49 3.68 -6.51
CA CYS A 269 -7.41 4.68 -7.59
C CYS A 269 -6.55 4.14 -8.72
N SER A 270 -7.02 4.33 -9.96
CA SER A 270 -6.25 4.02 -11.16
C SER A 270 -5.65 5.29 -11.73
N VAL A 271 -4.38 5.22 -12.08
CA VAL A 271 -3.73 6.19 -12.95
C VAL A 271 -3.91 5.66 -14.38
N ILE A 272 -4.58 6.42 -15.21
CA ILE A 272 -4.81 6.03 -16.60
C ILE A 272 -3.53 6.30 -17.40
N THR A 273 -2.95 5.25 -17.96
CA THR A 273 -1.67 5.34 -18.66
C THR A 273 -1.83 5.30 -20.17
N ASN A 274 -2.94 4.74 -20.65
CA ASN A 274 -3.19 4.58 -22.09
C ASN A 274 -4.69 4.42 -22.32
N LEU A 275 -5.13 4.70 -23.54
CA LEU A 275 -6.42 4.22 -24.01
C LEU A 275 -6.25 2.74 -24.37
N ALA A 276 -7.25 1.92 -24.04
CA ALA A 276 -7.15 0.48 -24.19
C ALA A 276 -7.09 0.03 -25.67
N ALA A 277 -6.76 -1.22 -25.88
CA ALA A 277 -6.50 -1.77 -27.22
C ALA A 277 -7.65 -1.51 -28.21
N GLY A 278 -7.29 -1.06 -29.41
CA GLY A 278 -8.24 -0.80 -30.48
C GLY A 278 -8.96 0.54 -30.39
N MET A 279 -8.68 1.35 -29.38
CA MET A 279 -9.35 2.66 -29.25
C MET A 279 -8.63 3.77 -30.03
N THR A 280 -7.33 3.63 -30.26
CA THR A 280 -6.54 4.64 -30.99
C THR A 280 -6.00 4.15 -32.34
N GLY A 281 -6.07 2.85 -32.60
CA GLY A 281 -5.45 2.24 -33.78
C GLY A 281 -3.95 1.97 -33.61
N ALA A 282 -3.34 2.42 -32.51
CA ALA A 282 -1.95 2.14 -32.20
C ALA A 282 -1.82 0.86 -31.34
N GLU A 283 -0.66 0.23 -31.44
CA GLU A 283 -0.34 -0.94 -30.60
C GLU A 283 0.12 -0.47 -29.24
N LEU A 284 -0.36 -1.10 -28.17
CA LEU A 284 -0.01 -0.79 -26.79
C LEU A 284 1.40 -1.26 -26.45
N SER A 285 2.07 -0.52 -25.58
CA SER A 285 3.38 -0.92 -25.09
C SER A 285 3.53 -0.63 -23.59
N HIS A 286 4.34 -1.48 -22.96
CA HIS A 286 4.70 -1.26 -21.55
C HIS A 286 5.47 0.06 -21.34
N GLN A 287 6.17 0.53 -22.38
CA GLN A 287 6.89 1.80 -22.31
C GLN A 287 5.92 2.98 -22.20
N GLU A 288 4.84 2.98 -22.97
CA GLU A 288 3.80 4.02 -22.87
C GLU A 288 3.25 4.12 -21.45
N THR A 289 2.99 2.95 -20.83
CA THR A 289 2.54 2.89 -19.44
C THR A 289 3.54 3.59 -18.50
N LYS A 290 4.84 3.29 -18.66
CA LYS A 290 5.90 3.90 -17.83
C LYS A 290 6.01 5.40 -18.03
N ASP A 291 5.84 5.87 -19.25
CA ASP A 291 5.99 7.29 -19.58
C ASP A 291 4.82 8.13 -19.03
N MET A 292 3.62 7.55 -19.01
CA MET A 292 2.41 8.27 -18.57
C MET A 292 2.12 8.12 -17.07
N ALA A 293 2.62 7.07 -16.43
CA ALA A 293 2.35 6.84 -15.01
C ALA A 293 2.74 8.03 -14.11
N PRO A 294 3.90 8.71 -14.32
CA PRO A 294 4.23 9.86 -13.48
C PRO A 294 3.26 11.04 -13.61
N VAL A 295 2.65 11.22 -14.78
CA VAL A 295 1.71 12.33 -15.02
C VAL A 295 0.47 12.18 -14.13
N GLY A 296 -0.23 11.06 -14.24
CA GLY A 296 -1.39 10.80 -13.40
C GLY A 296 -1.00 10.54 -11.94
N GLY A 297 0.18 9.95 -11.73
CA GLY A 297 0.71 9.71 -10.38
C GLY A 297 0.91 11.00 -9.59
N SER A 298 1.40 12.05 -10.23
CA SER A 298 1.56 13.36 -9.59
C SER A 298 0.19 13.95 -9.19
N ARG A 299 -0.81 13.81 -10.05
CA ARG A 299 -2.18 14.25 -9.75
C ARG A 299 -2.76 13.48 -8.56
N LEU A 300 -2.62 12.15 -8.59
CA LEU A 300 -3.10 11.30 -7.49
C LEU A 300 -2.37 11.63 -6.18
N ALA A 301 -1.06 11.84 -6.23
CA ALA A 301 -0.27 12.20 -5.05
C ALA A 301 -0.80 13.50 -4.41
N THR A 302 -1.14 14.50 -5.24
CA THR A 302 -1.71 15.77 -4.76
C THR A 302 -3.03 15.52 -3.99
N VAL A 303 -3.90 14.67 -4.54
CA VAL A 303 -5.18 14.33 -3.91
C VAL A 303 -4.93 13.60 -2.58
N LEU A 304 -4.07 12.57 -2.59
CA LEU A 304 -3.80 11.78 -1.39
C LEU A 304 -3.13 12.62 -0.30
N GLN A 305 -2.19 13.53 -0.68
CA GLN A 305 -1.60 14.45 0.29
C GLN A 305 -2.70 15.28 0.98
N ARG A 306 -3.70 15.71 0.23
CA ARG A 306 -4.80 16.48 0.79
C ARG A 306 -5.66 15.63 1.73
N VAL A 307 -5.95 14.37 1.35
CA VAL A 307 -6.70 13.43 2.20
C VAL A 307 -6.02 13.29 3.57
N PHE A 308 -4.71 13.02 3.57
CA PHE A 308 -3.98 12.79 4.80
C PHE A 308 -3.78 14.07 5.61
N ARG A 309 -3.45 15.19 4.94
CA ARG A 309 -3.26 16.48 5.61
C ARG A 309 -4.49 16.95 6.37
N ASP A 310 -5.67 16.74 5.78
CA ASP A 310 -6.93 17.19 6.37
C ASP A 310 -7.50 16.19 7.37
N GLY A 311 -6.81 15.09 7.65
CA GLY A 311 -7.28 14.05 8.57
C GLY A 311 -8.58 13.39 8.12
N LEU A 312 -8.86 13.36 6.82
CA LEU A 312 -10.15 12.89 6.30
C LEU A 312 -10.38 11.38 6.50
N LEU A 313 -9.36 10.67 6.99
CA LEU A 313 -9.44 9.24 7.27
C LEU A 313 -9.36 8.91 8.77
N GLU A 314 -9.41 9.91 9.64
CA GLU A 314 -9.24 9.68 11.08
C GLU A 314 -10.51 9.19 11.79
N SER A 315 -11.66 9.23 11.11
CA SER A 315 -12.95 8.78 11.64
C SER A 315 -13.19 7.29 11.43
#